data_789baf25c3a711b2bfae8501ff0e5a7f
#
_entry.id   789baf25c3a711b2bfae8501ff0e5a7f
#
_cell.length_a   1.000
_cell.length_b   1.000
_cell.length_c   1.000
_cell.angle_alpha   90.00
_cell.angle_beta   90.00
_cell.angle_gamma   90.00
#
_symmetry.space_group_name_H-M   'P 1'
#
loop_
_entity.id
_entity.type
_entity.pdbx_description
1 polymer ?
#
loop_
_entity_poly.entity_id
_entity_poly.type
_entity_poly.pdbx_seq_one_letter_code
_entity_poly.pdbx_strand_id
1 'polypeptide(L)'
;MLLKPLNMVTDMIGKTGNLLCLWDFENGSLDSKGEYNYTLQSSVLAQTVFENEGPVSGTALKLEEGEYMYIKRSDCPALNIHGKEAEITVLAWVKRKIKTIMPFECEAVAGMWLESDKKRQYCLFLNLWIHNSANQVCGHISGIGGPTEGEKWCMDASIGKTPVAINEWEFVAFTYDGQYAKSYLNGELDIRPGRNPYYYPLGLFDGGENGADFTIGAVHRMGEMGNFFAGLLGGVAIFDRALNEAEIRNIYSA
;
A
#
# COMPACT_ATOMS: atom_id res chain seq x y z
N MET A 1 -22.15 20.62 9.16
CA MET A 1 -21.46 19.60 8.39
C MET A 1 -22.22 18.29 8.62
N LEU A 2 -22.97 17.81 7.63
CA LEU A 2 -23.66 16.52 7.73
C LEU A 2 -22.59 15.43 7.81
N LEU A 3 -22.61 14.62 8.85
CA LEU A 3 -21.78 13.43 8.95
C LEU A 3 -22.12 12.53 7.76
N LYS A 4 -21.16 12.26 6.88
CA LYS A 4 -21.34 11.27 5.82
C LYS A 4 -21.65 9.92 6.49
N PRO A 5 -22.58 9.10 5.96
CA PRO A 5 -22.78 7.74 6.47
C PRO A 5 -21.47 6.96 6.33
N LEU A 6 -21.00 6.34 7.38
CA LEU A 6 -19.74 5.59 7.47
C LEU A 6 -19.56 4.49 6.40
N ASN A 7 -20.66 4.04 5.76
CA ASN A 7 -20.62 2.96 4.77
C ASN A 7 -20.45 3.44 3.32
N MET A 8 -20.42 4.77 3.05
CA MET A 8 -20.37 5.27 1.67
C MET A 8 -19.05 4.93 0.98
N VAL A 9 -17.93 5.01 1.69
CA VAL A 9 -16.61 4.69 1.16
C VAL A 9 -16.50 3.20 0.84
N THR A 10 -16.90 2.32 1.78
CA THR A 10 -16.93 0.87 1.58
C THR A 10 -17.82 0.50 0.40
N ASP A 11 -19.00 1.10 0.28
CA ASP A 11 -19.93 0.89 -0.83
C ASP A 11 -19.35 1.37 -2.17
N MET A 12 -18.69 2.52 -2.19
CA MET A 12 -18.04 3.05 -3.41
C MET A 12 -16.93 2.12 -3.86
N ILE A 13 -16.05 1.68 -2.95
CA ILE A 13 -14.99 0.73 -3.24
C ILE A 13 -15.57 -0.59 -3.76
N GLY A 14 -16.60 -1.13 -3.10
CA GLY A 14 -17.24 -2.39 -3.49
C GLY A 14 -17.94 -2.34 -4.85
N LYS A 15 -18.41 -1.16 -5.29
CA LYS A 15 -18.99 -0.93 -6.62
C LYS A 15 -17.95 -0.70 -7.71
N THR A 16 -16.72 -0.39 -7.31
CA THR A 16 -15.61 -0.23 -8.24
C THR A 16 -15.11 -1.62 -8.65
N GLY A 17 -15.20 -1.94 -9.93
CA GLY A 17 -14.89 -3.28 -10.46
C GLY A 17 -13.45 -3.72 -10.21
N ASN A 18 -13.24 -5.04 -10.16
CA ASN A 18 -11.92 -5.68 -9.95
C ASN A 18 -11.32 -5.46 -8.55
N LEU A 19 -12.18 -5.28 -7.55
CA LEU A 19 -11.75 -5.27 -6.15
C LEU A 19 -11.40 -6.70 -5.71
N LEU A 20 -10.12 -6.94 -5.45
CA LEU A 20 -9.68 -8.21 -4.85
C LEU A 20 -9.99 -8.24 -3.35
N CYS A 21 -9.53 -7.24 -2.61
CA CYS A 21 -9.64 -7.17 -1.16
C CYS A 21 -9.83 -5.74 -0.67
N LEU A 22 -10.66 -5.59 0.37
CA LEU A 22 -10.79 -4.38 1.18
C LEU A 22 -10.78 -4.77 2.66
N TRP A 23 -9.78 -4.37 3.41
CA TRP A 23 -9.78 -4.37 4.87
C TRP A 23 -10.24 -3.00 5.34
N ASP A 24 -11.49 -2.88 5.74
CA ASP A 24 -12.06 -1.63 6.28
C ASP A 24 -12.04 -1.56 7.80
N PHE A 25 -11.57 -2.64 8.44
CA PHE A 25 -11.41 -2.79 9.89
C PHE A 25 -12.71 -2.58 10.68
N GLU A 26 -13.87 -2.69 10.04
CA GLU A 26 -15.16 -2.53 10.69
C GLU A 26 -15.30 -3.46 11.91
N ASN A 27 -15.65 -2.90 13.07
CA ASN A 27 -15.77 -3.63 14.35
C ASN A 27 -14.49 -4.41 14.74
N GLY A 28 -13.32 -3.98 14.30
CA GLY A 28 -12.05 -4.65 14.57
C GLY A 28 -11.82 -5.92 13.74
N SER A 29 -12.55 -6.11 12.63
CA SER A 29 -12.35 -7.25 11.74
C SER A 29 -11.01 -7.17 11.02
N LEU A 30 -10.34 -8.32 10.92
CA LEU A 30 -9.14 -8.53 10.12
C LEU A 30 -9.44 -9.26 8.80
N ASP A 31 -10.71 -9.56 8.53
CA ASP A 31 -11.16 -10.19 7.31
C ASP A 31 -11.37 -9.16 6.20
N SER A 32 -10.93 -9.44 4.99
CA SER A 32 -11.20 -8.59 3.84
C SER A 32 -12.60 -8.82 3.29
N LYS A 33 -13.14 -7.78 2.66
CA LYS A 33 -14.32 -7.78 1.79
C LYS A 33 -13.83 -7.71 0.34
N GLY A 34 -14.63 -8.16 -0.62
CA GLY A 34 -14.30 -8.12 -2.04
C GLY A 34 -14.44 -9.49 -2.70
N GLU A 35 -13.71 -9.73 -3.78
CA GLU A 35 -13.71 -11.03 -4.47
C GLU A 35 -13.15 -12.13 -3.59
N TYR A 36 -12.12 -11.81 -2.80
CA TYR A 36 -11.47 -12.74 -1.87
C TYR A 36 -11.65 -12.28 -0.43
N ASN A 37 -11.92 -13.25 0.45
CA ASN A 37 -11.98 -13.03 1.89
C ASN A 37 -10.71 -13.61 2.53
N TYR A 38 -9.71 -12.74 2.72
CA TYR A 38 -8.45 -13.07 3.38
C TYR A 38 -8.38 -12.48 4.77
N THR A 39 -7.92 -13.26 5.73
CA THR A 39 -7.75 -12.83 7.13
C THR A 39 -6.30 -12.42 7.39
N LEU A 40 -6.10 -11.18 7.83
CA LEU A 40 -4.79 -10.69 8.28
C LEU A 40 -4.39 -11.36 9.59
N GLN A 41 -3.12 -11.70 9.72
CA GLN A 41 -2.49 -12.19 10.93
C GLN A 41 -1.59 -11.10 11.52
N SER A 42 -1.59 -10.98 12.85
CA SER A 42 -0.71 -10.04 13.55
C SER A 42 0.70 -10.62 13.72
N SER A 43 1.71 -9.79 13.53
CA SER A 43 3.11 -10.11 13.83
C SER A 43 3.42 -10.21 15.31
N VAL A 44 2.57 -9.61 16.17
CA VAL A 44 2.73 -9.62 17.60
C VAL A 44 1.74 -10.58 18.27
N LEU A 45 2.17 -11.24 19.36
CA LEU A 45 1.33 -12.12 20.14
C LEU A 45 0.31 -11.36 21.02
N ALA A 46 0.53 -10.07 21.22
CA ALA A 46 -0.40 -9.19 21.91
C ALA A 46 -1.67 -8.98 21.08
N GLN A 47 -2.75 -8.58 21.74
CA GLN A 47 -4.00 -8.27 21.04
C GLN A 47 -3.79 -7.11 20.05
N THR A 48 -4.26 -7.29 18.82
CA THR A 48 -4.31 -6.22 17.81
C THR A 48 -5.12 -5.03 18.35
N VAL A 49 -4.59 -3.83 18.20
CA VAL A 49 -5.21 -2.61 18.72
C VAL A 49 -5.95 -1.88 17.62
N PHE A 50 -7.17 -1.45 17.94
CA PHE A 50 -8.00 -0.63 17.06
C PHE A 50 -8.38 0.67 17.78
N GLU A 51 -8.52 1.74 17.00
CA GLU A 51 -8.99 3.04 17.46
C GLU A 51 -10.34 3.37 16.80
N ASN A 52 -11.22 4.06 17.53
CA ASN A 52 -12.57 4.41 17.05
C ASN A 52 -12.54 5.76 16.29
N GLU A 53 -11.70 5.85 15.28
CA GLU A 53 -11.54 7.08 14.47
C GLU A 53 -11.24 6.82 12.97
N GLY A 54 -11.61 5.68 12.41
CA GLY A 54 -11.34 5.34 11.01
C GLY A 54 -12.27 6.08 10.02
N PRO A 55 -11.74 6.68 8.92
CA PRO A 55 -12.58 7.42 7.96
C PRO A 55 -13.45 6.52 7.09
N VAL A 56 -13.18 5.22 6.99
CA VAL A 56 -13.91 4.27 6.14
C VAL A 56 -15.08 3.63 6.89
N SER A 57 -14.82 3.05 8.04
CA SER A 57 -15.80 2.29 8.85
C SER A 57 -16.02 2.84 10.26
N GLY A 58 -15.32 3.91 10.63
CA GLY A 58 -15.28 4.41 12.00
C GLY A 58 -14.25 3.71 12.89
N THR A 59 -13.57 2.68 12.37
CA THR A 59 -12.52 1.93 13.08
C THR A 59 -11.22 1.96 12.28
N ALA A 60 -10.10 2.05 12.96
CA ALA A 60 -8.77 2.03 12.33
C ALA A 60 -7.86 1.03 13.04
N LEU A 61 -7.08 0.29 12.27
CA LEU A 61 -5.99 -0.55 12.77
C LEU A 61 -4.85 0.35 13.23
N LYS A 62 -4.34 0.12 14.45
CA LYS A 62 -3.17 0.79 15.00
C LYS A 62 -1.94 -0.11 14.87
N LEU A 63 -0.87 0.46 14.34
CA LEU A 63 0.44 -0.16 14.29
C LEU A 63 1.48 0.75 14.96
N GLU A 64 2.25 0.19 15.88
CA GLU A 64 3.44 0.84 16.43
C GLU A 64 4.69 0.42 15.64
N GLU A 65 5.81 1.10 15.83
CA GLU A 65 7.08 0.71 15.17
C GLU A 65 7.47 -0.73 15.52
N GLY A 66 7.73 -1.56 14.51
CA GLY A 66 8.05 -2.98 14.66
C GLY A 66 6.84 -3.91 14.53
N GLU A 67 5.61 -3.37 14.46
CA GLU A 67 4.39 -4.14 14.28
C GLU A 67 3.95 -4.13 12.81
N TYR A 68 3.38 -5.24 12.36
CA TYR A 68 2.80 -5.37 11.02
C TYR A 68 1.75 -6.48 10.98
N MET A 69 0.94 -6.46 9.94
CA MET A 69 0.00 -7.53 9.61
C MET A 69 0.50 -8.27 8.37
N TYR A 70 0.16 -9.55 8.24
CA TYR A 70 0.55 -10.34 7.09
C TYR A 70 -0.48 -11.41 6.73
N ILE A 71 -0.39 -11.90 5.51
CA ILE A 71 -1.02 -13.13 5.03
C ILE A 71 0.06 -13.92 4.33
N LYS A 72 0.22 -15.19 4.69
CA LYS A 72 1.19 -16.05 4.02
C LYS A 72 0.88 -16.11 2.53
N ARG A 73 1.92 -16.05 1.72
CA ARG A 73 1.78 -16.09 0.26
C ARG A 73 0.94 -17.25 -0.24
N SER A 74 1.11 -18.45 0.35
CA SER A 74 0.30 -19.63 0.03
C SER A 74 -1.19 -19.42 0.23
N ASP A 75 -1.56 -18.55 1.15
CA ASP A 75 -2.94 -18.35 1.60
C ASP A 75 -3.63 -17.17 0.87
N CYS A 76 -2.86 -16.39 0.08
CA CYS A 76 -3.38 -15.26 -0.70
C CYS A 76 -2.89 -15.24 -2.16
N PRO A 77 -3.10 -16.32 -2.94
CA PRO A 77 -2.58 -16.44 -4.30
C PRO A 77 -3.07 -15.33 -5.25
N ALA A 78 -4.27 -14.79 -5.08
CA ALA A 78 -4.80 -13.71 -5.91
C ALA A 78 -4.04 -12.38 -5.74
N LEU A 79 -3.34 -12.17 -4.62
CA LEU A 79 -2.51 -10.99 -4.41
C LEU A 79 -1.13 -11.10 -5.08
N ASN A 80 -0.75 -12.28 -5.62
CA ASN A 80 0.42 -12.43 -6.47
C ASN A 80 0.16 -11.86 -7.88
N ILE A 81 -0.09 -10.56 -7.97
CA ILE A 81 -0.31 -9.87 -9.24
C ILE A 81 1.04 -9.74 -9.95
N HIS A 82 1.17 -10.33 -11.15
CA HIS A 82 2.44 -10.39 -11.88
C HIS A 82 2.23 -10.52 -13.39
N GLY A 83 3.31 -10.32 -14.13
CA GLY A 83 3.32 -10.43 -15.59
C GLY A 83 3.59 -9.09 -16.27
N LYS A 84 3.82 -9.15 -17.58
CA LYS A 84 4.19 -7.97 -18.37
C LYS A 84 3.03 -6.97 -18.48
N GLU A 85 1.82 -7.47 -18.62
CA GLU A 85 0.59 -6.68 -18.75
C GLU A 85 -0.16 -6.57 -17.40
N ALA A 86 0.54 -6.85 -16.29
CA ALA A 86 -0.06 -6.78 -14.97
C ALA A 86 -0.46 -5.33 -14.64
N GLU A 87 -1.66 -5.18 -14.12
CA GLU A 87 -2.18 -3.92 -13.60
C GLU A 87 -2.48 -4.05 -12.12
N ILE A 88 -2.38 -2.97 -11.38
CA ILE A 88 -2.69 -2.96 -9.96
C ILE A 88 -3.09 -1.58 -9.47
N THR A 89 -3.94 -1.56 -8.45
CA THR A 89 -4.13 -0.40 -7.57
C THR A 89 -4.00 -0.85 -6.12
N VAL A 90 -3.21 -0.12 -5.35
CA VAL A 90 -3.17 -0.21 -3.89
C VAL A 90 -3.56 1.15 -3.33
N LEU A 91 -4.54 1.19 -2.44
CA LEU A 91 -4.96 2.42 -1.78
C LEU A 91 -5.16 2.21 -0.29
N ALA A 92 -5.00 3.28 0.49
CA ALA A 92 -5.19 3.26 1.93
C ALA A 92 -5.57 4.64 2.49
N TRP A 93 -6.26 4.66 3.63
CA TRP A 93 -6.36 5.82 4.50
C TRP A 93 -5.35 5.66 5.64
N VAL A 94 -4.47 6.63 5.79
CA VAL A 94 -3.36 6.60 6.75
C VAL A 94 -3.39 7.83 7.64
N LYS A 95 -3.04 7.64 8.92
CA LYS A 95 -2.75 8.74 9.85
C LYS A 95 -1.38 8.43 10.46
N ARG A 96 -0.35 8.97 9.83
CA ARG A 96 1.05 8.69 10.17
C ARG A 96 1.43 9.23 11.54
N LYS A 97 2.29 8.52 12.26
CA LYS A 97 3.03 9.03 13.42
C LYS A 97 4.50 9.22 13.08
N ILE A 98 5.17 10.12 13.81
CA ILE A 98 6.62 10.23 13.74
C ILE A 98 7.23 8.98 14.34
N LYS A 99 8.12 8.31 13.59
CA LYS A 99 8.91 7.20 14.09
C LYS A 99 10.03 7.70 14.98
N THR A 100 10.28 7.00 16.08
CA THR A 100 11.29 7.37 17.08
C THR A 100 12.41 6.35 17.23
N ILE A 101 12.15 5.09 16.89
CA ILE A 101 13.11 3.98 16.97
C ILE A 101 13.95 3.93 15.69
N MET A 102 13.28 3.98 14.53
CA MET A 102 13.91 3.90 13.20
C MET A 102 13.47 5.08 12.31
N PRO A 103 13.85 6.33 12.66
CA PRO A 103 13.30 7.52 12.01
C PRO A 103 13.73 7.69 10.54
N PHE A 104 14.80 7.00 10.11
CA PHE A 104 15.33 7.09 8.75
C PHE A 104 15.01 5.89 7.87
N GLU A 105 14.16 4.97 8.32
CA GLU A 105 13.65 3.90 7.47
C GLU A 105 12.52 4.39 6.59
N CYS A 106 12.38 3.73 5.43
CA CYS A 106 11.19 3.83 4.61
C CYS A 106 9.93 3.42 5.40
N GLU A 107 8.75 3.73 4.87
CA GLU A 107 7.49 3.37 5.52
C GLU A 107 6.59 2.64 4.51
N ALA A 108 6.48 1.33 4.67
CA ALA A 108 5.62 0.50 3.83
C ALA A 108 4.19 0.49 4.36
N VAL A 109 3.22 0.73 3.48
CA VAL A 109 1.78 0.63 3.81
C VAL A 109 1.26 -0.77 3.51
N ALA A 110 1.34 -1.21 2.25
CA ALA A 110 0.86 -2.54 1.86
C ALA A 110 1.51 -3.03 0.56
N GLY A 111 1.81 -4.32 0.47
CA GLY A 111 2.34 -4.93 -0.75
C GLY A 111 2.98 -6.30 -0.57
N MET A 112 3.60 -6.78 -1.65
CA MET A 112 4.38 -8.01 -1.71
C MET A 112 5.83 -7.66 -2.09
N TRP A 113 6.73 -7.61 -1.09
CA TRP A 113 8.08 -7.09 -1.28
C TRP A 113 9.11 -7.84 -0.45
N LEU A 114 10.04 -8.55 -1.13
CA LEU A 114 11.13 -9.27 -0.49
C LEU A 114 12.46 -8.83 -1.10
N GLU A 115 13.23 -8.04 -0.35
CA GLU A 115 14.49 -7.44 -0.83
C GLU A 115 15.63 -8.45 -0.86
N SER A 116 15.79 -9.23 0.21
CA SER A 116 16.93 -10.14 0.40
C SER A 116 17.05 -11.16 -0.71
N ASP A 117 15.93 -11.70 -1.19
CA ASP A 117 15.91 -12.78 -2.19
C ASP A 117 15.59 -12.27 -3.60
N LYS A 118 15.62 -10.95 -3.80
CA LYS A 118 15.32 -10.32 -5.09
C LYS A 118 13.96 -10.70 -5.65
N LYS A 119 12.93 -10.68 -4.80
CA LYS A 119 11.54 -11.02 -5.14
C LYS A 119 10.59 -9.87 -4.84
N ARG A 120 11.01 -8.66 -5.20
CA ARG A 120 10.20 -7.46 -5.12
C ARG A 120 9.14 -7.51 -6.21
N GLN A 121 7.90 -7.18 -5.88
CA GLN A 121 6.79 -7.10 -6.83
C GLN A 121 6.20 -5.69 -6.85
N TYR A 122 5.43 -5.34 -5.84
CA TYR A 122 4.79 -4.04 -5.67
C TYR A 122 4.63 -3.70 -4.20
N CYS A 123 4.69 -2.42 -3.87
CA CYS A 123 4.35 -1.95 -2.53
C CYS A 123 4.03 -0.44 -2.54
N LEU A 124 2.99 -0.05 -1.82
CA LEU A 124 2.69 1.33 -1.49
C LEU A 124 3.57 1.77 -0.31
N PHE A 125 4.37 2.82 -0.50
CA PHE A 125 5.20 3.44 0.51
C PHE A 125 4.81 4.91 0.73
N LEU A 126 5.15 5.44 1.89
CA LEU A 126 5.01 6.88 2.22
C LEU A 126 6.35 7.60 2.29
N ASN A 127 7.44 6.87 2.11
CA ASN A 127 8.79 7.36 2.21
C ASN A 127 9.73 6.30 1.63
N LEU A 128 10.61 6.68 0.74
CA LEU A 128 11.60 5.76 0.16
C LEU A 128 13.04 6.26 0.27
N TRP A 129 13.27 7.52 0.62
CA TRP A 129 14.59 8.13 0.70
C TRP A 129 15.44 8.02 -0.59
N ILE A 130 14.78 7.83 -1.74
CA ILE A 130 15.42 7.79 -3.05
C ILE A 130 14.98 9.01 -3.88
N HIS A 131 15.80 9.42 -4.85
CA HIS A 131 15.49 10.52 -5.76
C HIS A 131 15.05 11.82 -5.06
N ASN A 132 15.70 12.16 -3.94
CA ASN A 132 15.35 13.31 -3.10
C ASN A 132 13.90 13.29 -2.61
N SER A 133 13.35 12.12 -2.36
CA SER A 133 12.08 11.95 -1.65
C SER A 133 12.33 11.74 -0.16
N ALA A 134 11.33 12.08 0.64
CA ALA A 134 11.31 11.78 2.08
C ALA A 134 9.92 11.27 2.50
N ASN A 135 8.90 12.12 2.51
CA ASN A 135 7.58 11.84 3.06
C ASN A 135 6.47 11.80 2.00
N GLN A 136 6.78 11.45 0.75
CA GLN A 136 5.80 11.41 -0.33
C GLN A 136 5.19 10.04 -0.50
N VAL A 137 3.99 9.99 -1.09
CA VAL A 137 3.39 8.73 -1.58
C VAL A 137 4.26 8.16 -2.71
N CYS A 138 4.60 6.89 -2.59
CA CYS A 138 5.44 6.19 -3.56
C CYS A 138 4.79 4.85 -3.95
N GLY A 139 4.60 4.63 -5.25
CA GLY A 139 4.27 3.33 -5.80
C GLY A 139 5.55 2.63 -6.24
N HIS A 140 6.09 1.73 -5.41
CA HIS A 140 7.32 1.00 -5.67
C HIS A 140 7.00 -0.31 -6.38
N ILE A 141 7.63 -0.55 -7.53
CA ILE A 141 7.34 -1.67 -8.41
C ILE A 141 8.63 -2.32 -8.90
N SER A 142 8.56 -3.60 -9.25
CA SER A 142 9.68 -4.30 -9.88
C SER A 142 9.19 -5.37 -10.84
N GLY A 143 9.64 -5.34 -12.08
CA GLY A 143 9.43 -6.38 -13.09
C GLY A 143 10.54 -7.43 -13.12
N ILE A 144 11.64 -7.19 -12.40
CA ILE A 144 12.81 -8.09 -12.38
C ILE A 144 13.07 -8.68 -10.98
N GLY A 145 12.33 -8.24 -9.97
CA GLY A 145 12.48 -8.67 -8.56
C GLY A 145 13.75 -8.15 -7.87
N GLY A 146 14.79 -7.86 -8.63
CA GLY A 146 16.09 -7.41 -8.18
C GLY A 146 16.21 -5.89 -8.02
N PRO A 147 17.46 -5.39 -7.77
CA PRO A 147 17.78 -3.98 -7.89
C PRO A 147 17.57 -3.49 -9.33
N THR A 148 17.32 -2.20 -9.51
CA THR A 148 17.34 -1.55 -10.82
C THR A 148 18.72 -1.73 -11.46
N GLU A 149 18.78 -1.95 -12.76
CA GLU A 149 20.04 -2.18 -13.49
C GLU A 149 21.03 -1.03 -13.27
N GLY A 150 22.25 -1.37 -12.83
CA GLY A 150 23.29 -0.40 -12.50
C GLY A 150 23.19 0.22 -11.12
N GLU A 151 22.15 -0.09 -10.35
CA GLU A 151 21.90 0.45 -9.03
C GLU A 151 22.10 -0.59 -7.91
N LYS A 152 22.40 -0.10 -6.69
CA LYS A 152 22.49 -0.96 -5.50
C LYS A 152 21.10 -1.44 -5.04
N TRP A 153 20.07 -0.61 -5.24
CA TRP A 153 18.71 -0.81 -4.77
C TRP A 153 17.72 -0.82 -5.92
N CYS A 154 16.50 -1.25 -5.66
CA CYS A 154 15.40 -0.99 -6.58
C CYS A 154 15.03 0.50 -6.50
N MET A 155 15.15 1.19 -7.63
CA MET A 155 14.92 2.63 -7.76
C MET A 155 13.64 2.94 -8.54
N ASP A 156 12.88 1.90 -8.90
CA ASP A 156 11.73 1.98 -9.81
C ASP A 156 10.46 2.30 -9.02
N ALA A 157 10.13 3.58 -8.93
CA ALA A 157 8.97 4.05 -8.21
C ALA A 157 8.36 5.32 -8.81
N SER A 158 7.02 5.39 -8.82
CA SER A 158 6.35 6.69 -8.87
C SER A 158 6.49 7.38 -7.52
N ILE A 159 6.83 8.66 -7.52
CA ILE A 159 7.05 9.44 -6.29
C ILE A 159 6.33 10.77 -6.43
N GLY A 160 5.37 11.03 -5.57
CA GLY A 160 4.65 12.28 -5.51
C GLY A 160 5.53 13.48 -5.15
N LYS A 161 4.96 14.66 -5.21
CA LYS A 161 5.60 15.93 -4.86
C LYS A 161 5.33 16.33 -3.42
N THR A 162 4.10 16.09 -2.96
CA THR A 162 3.56 16.62 -1.71
C THR A 162 3.88 15.67 -0.54
N PRO A 163 4.46 16.16 0.56
CA PRO A 163 4.62 15.35 1.76
C PRO A 163 3.27 14.94 2.36
N VAL A 164 3.16 13.66 2.72
CA VAL A 164 2.03 13.12 3.48
C VAL A 164 2.11 13.65 4.92
N ALA A 165 1.05 14.27 5.41
CA ALA A 165 1.01 14.90 6.72
C ALA A 165 1.20 13.90 7.88
N ILE A 166 1.66 14.41 9.02
CA ILE A 166 1.79 13.66 10.27
C ILE A 166 0.58 13.98 11.16
N ASN A 167 0.01 12.95 11.79
CA ASN A 167 -1.15 13.03 12.68
C ASN A 167 -2.45 13.54 12.03
N GLU A 168 -2.52 13.53 10.71
CA GLU A 168 -3.71 13.86 9.93
C GLU A 168 -4.13 12.66 9.08
N TRP A 169 -5.44 12.50 8.84
CA TRP A 169 -5.93 11.50 7.93
C TRP A 169 -5.67 11.91 6.49
N GLU A 170 -4.95 11.07 5.77
CA GLU A 170 -4.61 11.24 4.36
C GLU A 170 -5.05 10.01 3.57
N PHE A 171 -5.61 10.22 2.40
CA PHE A 171 -5.85 9.17 1.42
C PHE A 171 -4.64 9.06 0.50
N VAL A 172 -4.07 7.86 0.43
CA VAL A 172 -2.87 7.56 -0.36
C VAL A 172 -3.14 6.39 -1.29
N ALA A 173 -2.69 6.50 -2.54
CA ALA A 173 -2.83 5.41 -3.49
C ALA A 173 -1.68 5.39 -4.50
N PHE A 174 -1.43 4.21 -5.07
CA PHE A 174 -0.72 4.13 -6.33
C PHE A 174 -1.44 3.19 -7.29
N THR A 175 -1.29 3.46 -8.59
CA THR A 175 -1.74 2.59 -9.68
C THR A 175 -0.56 2.23 -10.57
N TYR A 176 -0.62 1.07 -11.21
CA TYR A 176 0.28 0.67 -12.28
C TYR A 176 -0.54 0.02 -13.40
N ASP A 177 -0.36 0.48 -14.63
CA ASP A 177 -1.15 0.08 -15.81
C ASP A 177 -0.34 -0.74 -16.84
N GLY A 178 0.73 -1.39 -16.40
CA GLY A 178 1.66 -2.12 -17.27
C GLY A 178 2.73 -1.22 -17.91
N GLN A 179 2.55 0.10 -17.90
CA GLN A 179 3.46 1.07 -18.48
C GLN A 179 3.83 2.23 -17.55
N TYR A 180 2.88 2.72 -16.76
CA TYR A 180 3.08 3.85 -15.86
C TYR A 180 2.65 3.53 -14.44
N ALA A 181 3.55 3.78 -13.49
CA ALA A 181 3.18 3.89 -12.10
C ALA A 181 2.80 5.33 -11.78
N LYS A 182 1.70 5.51 -11.03
CA LYS A 182 1.16 6.82 -10.63
C LYS A 182 0.85 6.83 -9.14
N SER A 183 1.27 7.88 -8.44
CA SER A 183 1.01 8.09 -7.02
C SER A 183 0.00 9.22 -6.82
N TYR A 184 -0.94 9.00 -5.91
CA TYR A 184 -2.06 9.91 -5.63
C TYR A 184 -2.07 10.28 -4.14
N LEU A 185 -2.42 11.53 -3.86
CA LEU A 185 -2.66 12.04 -2.52
C LEU A 185 -4.02 12.74 -2.49
N ASN A 186 -4.88 12.37 -1.54
CA ASN A 186 -6.21 12.95 -1.35
C ASN A 186 -7.05 13.02 -2.63
N GLY A 187 -7.06 11.91 -3.37
CA GLY A 187 -7.85 11.75 -4.58
C GLY A 187 -7.27 12.37 -5.85
N GLU A 188 -6.14 13.08 -5.76
CA GLU A 188 -5.53 13.77 -6.89
C GLU A 188 -4.19 13.14 -7.28
N LEU A 189 -3.89 13.09 -8.60
CA LEU A 189 -2.57 12.69 -9.10
C LEU A 189 -1.53 13.71 -8.63
N ASP A 190 -0.61 13.29 -7.78
CA ASP A 190 0.40 14.17 -7.17
C ASP A 190 1.61 14.33 -8.11
N ILE A 191 1.45 15.17 -9.15
CA ILE A 191 2.40 15.32 -10.25
C ILE A 191 3.77 15.80 -9.76
N ARG A 192 4.81 15.03 -10.12
CA ARG A 192 6.22 15.40 -9.93
C ARG A 192 6.99 15.12 -11.22
N PRO A 193 7.50 16.16 -11.93
CA PRO A 193 8.20 15.97 -13.20
C PRO A 193 9.32 14.94 -13.11
N GLY A 194 9.32 13.97 -14.04
CA GLY A 194 10.30 12.88 -14.12
C GLY A 194 10.13 11.77 -13.06
N ARG A 195 9.12 11.86 -12.16
CA ARG A 195 8.90 10.89 -11.09
C ARG A 195 7.46 10.45 -10.91
N ASN A 196 6.50 11.25 -11.24
CA ASN A 196 5.09 10.90 -11.16
C ASN A 196 4.28 11.66 -12.24
N PRO A 197 3.74 10.98 -13.26
CA PRO A 197 3.81 9.53 -13.55
C PRO A 197 5.24 9.03 -13.82
N TYR A 198 5.51 7.76 -13.47
CA TYR A 198 6.79 7.08 -13.69
C TYR A 198 6.63 6.00 -14.77
N TYR A 199 7.35 6.13 -15.89
CA TYR A 199 7.33 5.16 -16.99
C TYR A 199 8.15 3.92 -16.64
N TYR A 200 7.51 2.74 -16.64
CA TYR A 200 8.12 1.46 -16.32
C TYR A 200 7.42 0.33 -17.10
N PRO A 201 7.92 -0.07 -18.29
CA PRO A 201 7.24 -1.02 -19.17
C PRO A 201 7.66 -2.48 -18.94
N LEU A 202 8.20 -2.84 -17.78
CA LEU A 202 8.72 -4.19 -17.50
C LEU A 202 7.69 -5.12 -16.84
N GLY A 203 6.51 -4.62 -16.48
CA GLY A 203 5.50 -5.38 -15.76
C GLY A 203 5.82 -5.57 -14.29
N LEU A 204 5.22 -6.57 -13.66
CA LEU A 204 5.45 -6.96 -12.27
C LEU A 204 6.07 -8.35 -12.20
N PHE A 205 7.07 -8.49 -11.34
CA PHE A 205 7.80 -9.73 -11.13
C PHE A 205 6.89 -10.81 -10.54
N ASP A 206 7.03 -12.06 -10.99
CA ASP A 206 6.42 -13.21 -10.32
C ASP A 206 7.33 -13.71 -9.21
N GLY A 207 6.94 -13.48 -7.96
CA GLY A 207 7.69 -13.99 -6.81
C GLY A 207 7.71 -15.51 -6.69
N GLY A 208 6.85 -16.23 -7.42
CA GLY A 208 6.72 -17.68 -7.35
C GLY A 208 6.26 -18.18 -5.96
N GLU A 209 6.35 -19.45 -5.69
CA GLU A 209 5.91 -20.04 -4.41
C GLU A 209 6.67 -19.50 -3.19
N ASN A 210 7.94 -19.15 -3.37
CA ASN A 210 8.81 -18.60 -2.32
C ASN A 210 8.92 -17.07 -2.39
N GLY A 211 7.93 -16.37 -2.92
CA GLY A 211 7.85 -14.91 -2.93
C GLY A 211 7.53 -14.34 -1.56
N ALA A 212 7.42 -12.99 -1.50
CA ALA A 212 6.99 -12.30 -0.29
C ALA A 212 5.58 -12.70 0.13
N ASP A 213 5.35 -12.79 1.42
CA ASP A 213 4.00 -12.71 1.97
C ASP A 213 3.38 -11.35 1.63
N PHE A 214 2.05 -11.26 1.59
CA PHE A 214 1.39 -9.97 1.58
C PHE A 214 1.51 -9.36 2.97
N THR A 215 1.97 -8.10 3.04
CA THR A 215 2.17 -7.42 4.32
C THR A 215 1.52 -6.04 4.33
N ILE A 216 1.05 -5.62 5.50
CA ILE A 216 0.58 -4.27 5.81
C ILE A 216 1.45 -3.74 6.96
N GLY A 217 2.05 -2.57 6.77
CA GLY A 217 2.86 -1.90 7.79
C GLY A 217 4.34 -2.29 7.81
N ALA A 218 4.80 -3.20 6.98
CA ALA A 218 6.23 -3.54 6.83
C ALA A 218 6.49 -4.30 5.53
N VAL A 219 7.77 -4.54 5.21
CA VAL A 219 8.22 -5.44 4.14
C VAL A 219 9.37 -6.31 4.60
N HIS A 220 9.61 -7.42 3.89
CA HIS A 220 10.83 -8.22 4.08
C HIS A 220 12.04 -7.46 3.55
N ARG A 221 13.01 -7.19 4.43
CA ARG A 221 14.20 -6.42 4.14
C ARG A 221 15.44 -7.07 4.74
N MET A 222 16.46 -7.32 3.90
CA MET A 222 17.79 -7.83 4.33
C MET A 222 17.74 -9.02 5.31
N GLY A 223 16.82 -9.97 5.09
CA GLY A 223 16.69 -11.17 5.93
C GLY A 223 15.80 -10.99 7.17
N GLU A 224 15.25 -9.81 7.37
CA GLU A 224 14.35 -9.47 8.47
C GLU A 224 13.19 -8.59 7.97
N MET A 225 12.21 -8.35 8.81
CA MET A 225 11.19 -7.35 8.54
C MET A 225 11.72 -5.95 8.84
N GLY A 226 11.30 -4.97 8.04
CA GLY A 226 11.71 -3.57 8.19
C GLY A 226 10.82 -2.62 7.41
N ASN A 227 11.25 -1.37 7.30
CA ASN A 227 10.48 -0.31 6.66
C ASN A 227 9.09 -0.14 7.29
N PHE A 228 9.06 -0.19 8.63
CA PHE A 228 7.83 -0.17 9.40
C PHE A 228 7.08 1.15 9.25
N PHE A 229 5.77 1.03 9.04
CA PHE A 229 4.82 2.12 9.22
C PHE A 229 4.47 2.24 10.70
N ALA A 230 4.27 3.45 11.17
CA ALA A 230 3.71 3.72 12.49
C ALA A 230 2.53 4.68 12.39
N GLY A 231 1.41 4.32 13.01
CA GLY A 231 0.20 5.14 12.97
C GLY A 231 -1.09 4.35 12.87
N LEU A 232 -2.10 4.94 12.24
CA LEU A 232 -3.41 4.33 12.05
C LEU A 232 -3.67 4.08 10.56
N LEU A 233 -4.31 2.95 10.28
CA LEU A 233 -4.83 2.58 8.97
C LEU A 233 -6.36 2.49 9.05
N GLY A 234 -7.06 3.37 8.33
CA GLY A 234 -8.52 3.42 8.32
C GLY A 234 -9.17 2.52 7.28
N GLY A 235 -8.36 1.96 6.37
CA GLY A 235 -8.76 1.01 5.34
C GLY A 235 -7.64 0.80 4.34
N VAL A 236 -7.56 -0.43 3.78
CA VAL A 236 -6.60 -0.81 2.72
C VAL A 236 -7.33 -1.60 1.65
N ALA A 237 -7.22 -1.20 0.38
CA ALA A 237 -7.83 -1.94 -0.73
C ALA A 237 -6.83 -2.25 -1.85
N ILE A 238 -7.02 -3.42 -2.48
CA ILE A 238 -6.23 -3.93 -3.58
C ILE A 238 -7.16 -4.26 -4.76
N PHE A 239 -6.80 -3.77 -5.95
CA PHE A 239 -7.49 -4.09 -7.21
C PHE A 239 -6.48 -4.70 -8.19
N ASP A 240 -6.91 -5.62 -9.03
CA ASP A 240 -6.12 -6.21 -10.11
C ASP A 240 -6.22 -5.43 -11.43
N ARG A 241 -6.47 -4.14 -11.33
CA ARG A 241 -6.41 -3.18 -12.43
C ARG A 241 -5.92 -1.80 -11.96
N ALA A 242 -5.46 -0.99 -12.88
CA ALA A 242 -5.18 0.41 -12.63
C ALA A 242 -6.49 1.22 -12.64
N LEU A 243 -6.88 1.75 -11.48
CA LEU A 243 -7.98 2.71 -11.40
C LEU A 243 -7.58 4.02 -12.08
N ASN A 244 -8.51 4.62 -12.81
CA ASN A 244 -8.29 5.94 -13.40
C ASN A 244 -8.46 7.08 -12.37
N GLU A 245 -8.05 8.28 -12.74
CA GLU A 245 -8.07 9.45 -11.83
C GLU A 245 -9.47 9.79 -11.32
N ALA A 246 -10.51 9.59 -12.15
CA ALA A 246 -11.89 9.85 -11.73
C ALA A 246 -12.37 8.83 -10.70
N GLU A 247 -12.01 7.55 -10.84
CA GLU A 247 -12.32 6.50 -9.86
C GLU A 247 -11.62 6.74 -8.53
N ILE A 248 -10.32 7.08 -8.55
CA ILE A 248 -9.54 7.43 -7.36
C ILE A 248 -10.19 8.64 -6.64
N ARG A 249 -10.55 9.69 -7.39
CA ARG A 249 -11.21 10.87 -6.83
C ARG A 249 -12.59 10.54 -6.25
N ASN A 250 -13.38 9.71 -6.92
CA ASN A 250 -14.70 9.30 -6.45
C ASN A 250 -14.62 8.51 -5.14
N ILE A 251 -13.64 7.58 -5.02
CA ILE A 251 -13.40 6.82 -3.78
C ILE A 251 -13.02 7.76 -2.63
N TYR A 252 -12.11 8.70 -2.86
CA TYR A 252 -11.71 9.68 -1.84
C TYR A 252 -12.88 10.59 -1.42
N SER A 253 -13.75 10.98 -2.37
CA SER A 253 -14.84 11.91 -2.13
C SER A 253 -16.09 11.27 -1.52
N ALA A 254 -16.19 9.93 -1.50
CA ALA A 254 -17.31 9.17 -0.91
C ALA A 254 -17.30 9.29 0.62
#